data_bbb9827cd257bf147211541fa2b2fc6c
#
_entry.id   bbb9827cd257bf147211541fa2b2fc6c
#
_cell.length_a   1.000
_cell.length_b   1.000
_cell.length_c   1.000
_cell.angle_alpha   90.00
_cell.angle_beta   90.00
_cell.angle_gamma   90.00
#
_symmetry.space_group_name_H-M   'P 1'
#
loop_
_entity.id
_entity.type
_entity.pdbx_description
1 polymer ?
#
loop_
_entity_poly.entity_id
_entity_poly.type
_entity_poly.pdbx_seq_one_letter_code
_entity_poly.pdbx_strand_id
1 'polypeptide(L)'
;VQKTCVIGVDLGGTNVRAGAFYEDGSPAGEKFSNPSHGQEGTELIVKSISDTILQAIHGAEVPPTAIGMAIPGFIDDAAGLIRWAPNFGGMVNGVFENWTDIPMRSLLAKTIDTPIHMGNDANLAAFGEYKFGSGKNTAHCLVLFTLGTGIGSGVIMRPEAVFGKAQGPLMLLGGNKGGVELGHMIIEAGGLDCNAGTYGAIEAYAQRDSIVKRATHRLMRGRESMMRDMVKGDLGTITPLIISQAASAGDELAIEVWYEVGVYLGVAIGNAINIFAPDVVAVGGQIAKAGDFILEPARKTARNVAIPALFKDAKILEAEQIADAGMLGGAAMAIEAHS
;
A
#
# COMPACT_ATOMS: atom_id res chain seq x y z
N VAL A 1 5.05 -9.54 32.50
CA VAL A 1 5.82 -9.06 31.33
C VAL A 1 5.37 -7.63 31.05
N GLN A 2 6.28 -6.68 31.05
CA GLN A 2 5.98 -5.29 30.72
C GLN A 2 5.58 -5.26 29.24
N LYS A 3 4.40 -4.72 28.91
CA LYS A 3 3.97 -4.63 27.52
C LYS A 3 4.86 -3.64 26.78
N THR A 4 5.45 -4.05 25.68
CA THR A 4 6.22 -3.18 24.79
C THR A 4 5.29 -2.44 23.83
N CYS A 5 5.53 -1.17 23.62
CA CYS A 5 4.77 -0.31 22.73
C CYS A 5 5.70 0.33 21.69
N VAL A 6 5.21 0.49 20.47
CA VAL A 6 5.88 1.21 19.38
C VAL A 6 4.93 2.22 18.74
N ILE A 7 5.47 3.22 18.07
CA ILE A 7 4.68 4.15 17.24
C ILE A 7 4.74 3.70 15.78
N GLY A 8 3.57 3.56 15.18
CA GLY A 8 3.44 3.40 13.73
C GLY A 8 3.01 4.72 13.09
N VAL A 9 3.71 5.13 12.04
CA VAL A 9 3.47 6.39 11.31
C VAL A 9 3.19 6.09 9.85
N ASP A 10 2.21 6.79 9.28
CA ASP A 10 1.84 6.72 7.86
C ASP A 10 1.84 8.13 7.26
N LEU A 11 2.81 8.41 6.40
CA LEU A 11 2.90 9.67 5.68
C LEU A 11 2.18 9.57 4.34
N GLY A 12 0.97 10.10 4.28
CA GLY A 12 0.22 10.23 3.02
C GLY A 12 0.33 11.63 2.41
N GLY A 13 -0.02 11.75 1.14
CA GLY A 13 0.05 13.05 0.43
C GLY A 13 -0.82 14.16 1.01
N THR A 14 -1.89 13.83 1.74
CA THR A 14 -2.82 14.79 2.36
C THR A 14 -2.63 14.87 3.87
N ASN A 15 -2.45 13.74 4.53
CA ASN A 15 -2.35 13.66 5.98
C ASN A 15 -1.15 12.81 6.38
N VAL A 16 -0.55 13.14 7.52
CA VAL A 16 0.31 12.25 8.29
C VAL A 16 -0.51 11.69 9.45
N ARG A 17 -0.43 10.38 9.67
CA ARG A 17 -1.13 9.67 10.75
C ARG A 17 -0.12 8.96 11.64
N ALA A 18 -0.36 8.94 12.95
CA ALA A 18 0.46 8.20 13.89
C ALA A 18 -0.40 7.60 15.01
N GLY A 19 0.00 6.45 15.52
CA GLY A 19 -0.64 5.78 16.63
C GLY A 19 0.32 4.86 17.38
N ALA A 20 0.01 4.60 18.65
CA ALA A 20 0.74 3.68 19.47
C ALA A 20 0.14 2.26 19.35
N PHE A 21 1.00 1.25 19.25
CA PHE A 21 0.59 -0.15 19.11
C PHE A 21 1.43 -1.06 20.01
N TYR A 22 0.79 -2.08 20.58
CA TYR A 22 1.47 -3.18 21.24
C TYR A 22 2.09 -4.16 20.23
N GLU A 23 2.91 -5.09 20.70
CA GLU A 23 3.59 -6.10 19.85
C GLU A 23 2.63 -7.01 19.08
N ASP A 24 1.39 -7.16 19.53
CA ASP A 24 0.33 -7.91 18.88
C ASP A 24 -0.47 -7.09 17.85
N GLY A 25 -0.09 -5.81 17.63
CA GLY A 25 -0.76 -4.88 16.73
C GLY A 25 -2.01 -4.22 17.31
N SER A 26 -2.40 -4.55 18.55
CA SER A 26 -3.52 -3.88 19.20
C SER A 26 -3.15 -2.43 19.57
N PRO A 27 -4.12 -1.48 19.54
CA PRO A 27 -3.87 -0.10 19.92
C PRO A 27 -3.35 0.01 21.36
N ALA A 28 -2.32 0.84 21.56
CA ALA A 28 -1.73 1.19 22.86
C ALA A 28 -1.93 2.69 23.19
N GLY A 29 -2.93 3.32 22.58
CA GLY A 29 -3.27 4.72 22.73
C GLY A 29 -4.16 5.22 21.59
N GLU A 30 -4.39 6.54 21.57
CA GLU A 30 -5.15 7.20 20.53
C GLU A 30 -4.36 7.31 19.21
N LYS A 31 -5.10 7.44 18.10
CA LYS A 31 -4.54 7.72 16.76
C LYS A 31 -4.69 9.20 16.46
N PHE A 32 -3.65 9.80 15.92
CA PHE A 32 -3.60 11.21 15.55
C PHE A 32 -3.46 11.36 14.04
N SER A 33 -4.02 12.45 13.50
CA SER A 33 -3.96 12.76 12.08
C SER A 33 -3.86 14.26 11.89
N ASN A 34 -2.82 14.71 11.20
CA ASN A 34 -2.60 16.12 10.85
C ASN A 34 -2.39 16.25 9.32
N PRO A 35 -2.62 17.42 8.72
CA PRO A 35 -2.29 17.68 7.32
C PRO A 35 -0.79 17.43 7.09
N SER A 36 -0.44 16.73 6.02
CA SER A 36 0.97 16.45 5.69
C SER A 36 1.72 17.65 5.13
N HIS A 37 1.01 18.62 4.55
CA HIS A 37 1.58 19.76 3.85
C HIS A 37 2.55 19.37 2.73
N GLY A 38 2.32 18.23 2.07
CA GLY A 38 3.26 17.53 1.20
C GLY A 38 3.94 18.39 0.13
N GLN A 39 3.32 19.50 -0.30
CA GLN A 39 3.83 20.39 -1.34
C GLN A 39 4.24 21.80 -0.84
N GLU A 40 4.24 22.00 0.47
CA GLU A 40 4.44 23.31 1.09
C GLU A 40 5.88 23.53 1.63
N GLY A 41 6.80 22.62 1.28
CA GLY A 41 8.20 22.69 1.65
C GLY A 41 8.60 21.78 2.81
N THR A 42 9.85 21.33 2.77
CA THR A 42 10.39 20.32 3.67
C THR A 42 10.23 20.67 5.15
N GLU A 43 10.43 21.94 5.52
CA GLU A 43 10.36 22.37 6.91
C GLU A 43 8.98 22.17 7.52
N LEU A 44 7.93 22.56 6.78
CA LEU A 44 6.55 22.43 7.24
C LEU A 44 6.10 20.97 7.29
N ILE A 45 6.51 20.17 6.31
CA ILE A 45 6.25 18.72 6.28
C ILE A 45 6.87 18.03 7.50
N VAL A 46 8.18 18.29 7.75
CA VAL A 46 8.90 17.70 8.89
C VAL A 46 8.29 18.15 10.21
N LYS A 47 7.87 19.40 10.32
CA LYS A 47 7.18 19.90 11.51
C LYS A 47 5.88 19.13 11.75
N SER A 48 5.04 18.97 10.72
CA SER A 48 3.79 18.22 10.85
C SER A 48 4.01 16.76 11.24
N ILE A 49 5.01 16.11 10.65
CA ILE A 49 5.41 14.75 11.02
C ILE A 49 5.81 14.70 12.49
N SER A 50 6.72 15.59 12.93
CA SER A 50 7.18 15.65 14.33
C SER A 50 6.03 15.86 15.30
N ASP A 51 5.15 16.84 15.03
CA ASP A 51 4.01 17.17 15.89
C ASP A 51 3.07 15.95 16.02
N THR A 52 2.80 15.23 14.92
CA THR A 52 1.93 14.04 14.92
C THR A 52 2.55 12.88 15.69
N ILE A 53 3.86 12.66 15.55
CA ILE A 53 4.59 11.64 16.30
C ILE A 53 4.57 11.96 17.80
N LEU A 54 4.85 13.21 18.17
CA LEU A 54 4.83 13.63 19.57
C LEU A 54 3.45 13.49 20.21
N GLN A 55 2.37 13.79 19.47
CA GLN A 55 1.00 13.52 19.92
C GLN A 55 0.80 12.02 20.21
N ALA A 56 1.25 11.15 19.32
CA ALA A 56 1.14 9.71 19.50
C ALA A 56 1.99 9.19 20.67
N ILE A 57 3.19 9.73 20.89
CA ILE A 57 4.05 9.40 22.04
C ILE A 57 3.37 9.81 23.34
N HIS A 58 2.84 11.03 23.42
CA HIS A 58 2.15 11.53 24.61
C HIS A 58 0.83 10.81 24.91
N GLY A 59 0.13 10.34 23.86
CA GLY A 59 -1.11 9.60 23.96
C GLY A 59 -0.93 8.10 24.17
N ALA A 60 0.31 7.60 24.20
CA ALA A 60 0.60 6.18 24.41
C ALA A 60 0.41 5.80 25.91
N GLU A 61 -0.18 4.62 26.15
CA GLU A 61 -0.39 4.08 27.51
C GLU A 61 0.92 3.73 28.22
N VAL A 62 1.96 3.39 27.46
CA VAL A 62 3.32 3.14 27.96
C VAL A 62 4.34 3.81 27.03
N PRO A 63 5.52 4.21 27.51
CA PRO A 63 6.54 4.84 26.69
C PRO A 63 6.93 3.95 25.50
N PRO A 64 6.87 4.44 24.26
CA PRO A 64 7.26 3.65 23.09
C PRO A 64 8.77 3.45 23.00
N THR A 65 9.19 2.27 22.57
CA THR A 65 10.61 1.90 22.45
C THR A 65 11.18 2.26 21.07
N ALA A 66 10.32 2.35 20.05
CA ALA A 66 10.72 2.66 18.68
C ALA A 66 9.57 3.27 17.89
N ILE A 67 9.92 3.86 16.75
CA ILE A 67 9.00 4.44 15.76
C ILE A 67 9.28 3.78 14.42
N GLY A 68 8.24 3.31 13.73
CA GLY A 68 8.33 2.87 12.34
C GLY A 68 7.46 3.77 11.46
N MET A 69 8.04 4.23 10.35
CA MET A 69 7.42 5.25 9.50
C MET A 69 7.31 4.77 8.06
N ALA A 70 6.07 4.64 7.59
CA ALA A 70 5.73 4.35 6.20
C ALA A 70 5.73 5.65 5.38
N ILE A 71 6.50 5.70 4.30
CA ILE A 71 6.75 6.89 3.49
C ILE A 71 6.64 6.53 2.02
N PRO A 72 5.91 7.29 1.19
CA PRO A 72 5.95 7.10 -0.27
C PRO A 72 7.35 7.34 -0.85
N GLY A 73 7.76 6.51 -1.81
CA GLY A 73 9.01 6.69 -2.55
C GLY A 73 10.13 5.72 -2.16
N PHE A 74 11.37 6.09 -2.49
CA PHE A 74 12.56 5.27 -2.27
C PHE A 74 13.26 5.66 -0.97
N ILE A 75 13.31 4.73 -0.03
CA ILE A 75 13.80 4.96 1.31
C ILE A 75 15.11 4.20 1.53
N ASP A 76 16.09 4.87 2.15
CA ASP A 76 17.34 4.27 2.61
C ASP A 76 17.38 4.37 4.14
N ASP A 77 16.79 3.39 4.81
CA ASP A 77 16.71 3.39 6.27
C ASP A 77 18.09 3.34 6.92
N ALA A 78 19.03 2.59 6.37
CA ALA A 78 20.40 2.52 6.93
C ALA A 78 21.08 3.89 6.97
N ALA A 79 20.91 4.68 5.90
CA ALA A 79 21.43 6.05 5.84
C ALA A 79 20.52 7.09 6.53
N GLY A 80 19.28 6.75 6.85
CA GLY A 80 18.30 7.68 7.40
C GLY A 80 17.76 8.68 6.38
N LEU A 81 17.77 8.32 5.08
CA LEU A 81 17.46 9.21 3.97
C LEU A 81 16.18 8.78 3.23
N ILE A 82 15.42 9.77 2.78
CA ILE A 82 14.46 9.59 1.70
C ILE A 82 15.19 9.93 0.41
N ARG A 83 15.52 8.91 -0.39
CA ARG A 83 16.26 9.08 -1.63
C ARG A 83 15.48 9.84 -2.68
N TRP A 84 14.18 9.56 -2.74
CA TRP A 84 13.23 10.26 -3.60
C TRP A 84 11.80 9.98 -3.14
N ALA A 85 10.94 10.99 -3.14
CA ALA A 85 9.52 10.83 -2.88
C ALA A 85 8.69 11.69 -3.84
N PRO A 86 7.74 11.10 -4.58
CA PRO A 86 6.86 11.86 -5.47
C PRO A 86 5.85 12.66 -4.64
N ASN A 87 5.50 13.85 -5.13
CA ASN A 87 4.48 14.72 -4.53
C ASN A 87 4.81 15.26 -3.13
N PHE A 88 6.04 15.07 -2.64
CA PHE A 88 6.57 15.71 -1.44
C PHE A 88 7.71 16.63 -1.84
N GLY A 89 7.70 17.86 -1.33
CA GLY A 89 8.72 18.86 -1.67
C GLY A 89 8.20 20.28 -1.52
N GLY A 90 8.60 21.15 -2.44
CA GLY A 90 8.20 22.55 -2.43
C GLY A 90 8.55 23.28 -3.71
N MET A 91 8.15 24.54 -3.76
CA MET A 91 8.47 25.42 -4.90
C MET A 91 9.86 25.99 -4.76
N VAL A 92 10.72 25.74 -5.75
CA VAL A 92 12.06 26.32 -5.88
C VAL A 92 12.12 27.07 -7.19
N ASN A 93 12.36 28.38 -7.15
CA ASN A 93 12.38 29.25 -8.34
C ASN A 93 11.14 29.13 -9.25
N GLY A 94 9.97 28.89 -8.64
CA GLY A 94 8.72 28.76 -9.38
C GLY A 94 8.46 27.38 -10.01
N VAL A 95 9.32 26.39 -9.75
CA VAL A 95 9.16 25.01 -10.19
C VAL A 95 9.00 24.12 -8.96
N PHE A 96 8.06 23.16 -9.01
CA PHE A 96 7.92 22.19 -7.94
C PHE A 96 9.06 21.16 -8.01
N GLU A 97 9.81 21.04 -6.92
CA GLU A 97 10.86 20.05 -6.76
C GLU A 97 10.45 18.98 -5.77
N ASN A 98 10.46 17.72 -6.23
CA ASN A 98 10.21 16.56 -5.35
C ASN A 98 11.39 16.36 -4.39
N TRP A 99 11.10 15.77 -3.25
CA TRP A 99 12.14 15.36 -2.30
C TRP A 99 13.20 14.48 -2.95
N THR A 100 14.46 14.86 -2.70
CA THR A 100 15.64 14.11 -3.13
C THR A 100 16.69 14.18 -2.02
N ASP A 101 17.18 13.03 -1.57
CA ASP A 101 18.19 12.85 -0.52
C ASP A 101 17.89 13.63 0.78
N ILE A 102 16.65 13.59 1.24
CA ILE A 102 16.21 14.25 2.47
C ILE A 102 16.69 13.47 3.70
N PRO A 103 17.50 14.06 4.60
CA PRO A 103 18.01 13.38 5.79
C PRO A 103 16.94 13.32 6.89
N MET A 104 15.85 12.61 6.63
CA MET A 104 14.63 12.63 7.42
C MET A 104 14.89 12.23 8.87
N ARG A 105 15.62 11.13 9.12
CA ARG A 105 15.96 10.71 10.49
C ARG A 105 16.67 11.80 11.27
N SER A 106 17.66 12.45 10.67
CA SER A 106 18.42 13.55 11.32
C SER A 106 17.55 14.78 11.57
N LEU A 107 16.59 15.07 10.70
CA LEU A 107 15.66 16.18 10.88
C LEU A 107 14.71 15.92 12.04
N LEU A 108 14.14 14.72 12.13
CA LEU A 108 13.23 14.31 13.21
C LEU A 108 13.96 14.16 14.57
N ALA A 109 15.21 13.70 14.55
CA ALA A 109 16.01 13.55 15.79
C ALA A 109 16.31 14.88 16.51
N LYS A 110 15.97 16.04 15.92
CA LYS A 110 16.06 17.33 16.62
C LYS A 110 14.99 17.50 17.71
N THR A 111 13.91 16.74 17.62
CA THR A 111 12.73 16.85 18.51
C THR A 111 12.28 15.51 19.07
N ILE A 112 12.76 14.40 18.55
CA ILE A 112 12.34 13.04 18.90
C ILE A 112 13.56 12.22 19.26
N ASP A 113 13.64 11.75 20.50
CA ASP A 113 14.75 10.94 20.99
C ASP A 113 14.56 9.43 20.74
N THR A 114 13.30 8.99 20.47
CA THR A 114 12.98 7.58 20.23
C THR A 114 13.55 7.13 18.89
N PRO A 115 14.17 5.94 18.79
CA PRO A 115 14.72 5.41 17.53
C PRO A 115 13.68 5.34 16.42
N ILE A 116 14.05 5.77 15.20
CA ILE A 116 13.16 5.85 14.03
C ILE A 116 13.67 4.91 12.93
N HIS A 117 12.78 4.05 12.45
CA HIS A 117 12.94 3.21 11.27
C HIS A 117 11.98 3.67 10.18
N MET A 118 12.42 3.63 8.93
CA MET A 118 11.66 4.14 7.79
C MET A 118 11.61 3.11 6.67
N GLY A 119 10.50 3.05 5.95
CA GLY A 119 10.38 2.20 4.77
C GLY A 119 9.35 2.72 3.79
N ASN A 120 9.35 2.17 2.58
CA ASN A 120 8.33 2.49 1.60
C ASN A 120 6.94 2.10 2.11
N ASP A 121 5.93 2.92 1.84
CA ASP A 121 4.56 2.79 2.34
C ASP A 121 3.90 1.45 1.97
N ALA A 122 3.98 1.04 0.71
CA ALA A 122 3.41 -0.23 0.25
C ALA A 122 4.18 -1.45 0.79
N ASN A 123 5.51 -1.35 0.88
CA ASN A 123 6.34 -2.39 1.47
C ASN A 123 6.03 -2.58 2.96
N LEU A 124 5.88 -1.49 3.71
CA LEU A 124 5.51 -1.57 5.12
C LEU A 124 4.06 -2.02 5.32
N ALA A 125 3.14 -1.63 4.43
CA ALA A 125 1.79 -2.18 4.45
C ALA A 125 1.80 -3.72 4.33
N ALA A 126 2.67 -4.28 3.48
CA ALA A 126 2.86 -5.73 3.39
C ALA A 126 3.42 -6.32 4.70
N PHE A 127 4.29 -5.59 5.38
CA PHE A 127 4.83 -6.01 6.68
C PHE A 127 3.75 -6.08 7.75
N GLY A 128 2.88 -5.06 7.81
CA GLY A 128 1.73 -5.02 8.71
C GLY A 128 0.72 -6.13 8.41
N GLU A 129 0.41 -6.35 7.13
CA GLU A 129 -0.51 -7.40 6.69
C GLU A 129 0.06 -8.80 6.98
N TYR A 130 1.37 -8.96 6.88
CA TYR A 130 2.04 -10.20 7.27
C TYR A 130 1.92 -10.47 8.78
N LYS A 131 2.24 -9.48 9.63
CA LYS A 131 2.26 -9.66 11.10
C LYS A 131 0.87 -9.71 11.72
N PHE A 132 -0.02 -8.80 11.31
CA PHE A 132 -1.28 -8.53 12.00
C PHE A 132 -2.53 -8.84 11.18
N GLY A 133 -2.38 -9.19 9.89
CA GLY A 133 -3.47 -9.47 8.97
C GLY A 133 -3.42 -10.89 8.43
N SER A 134 -3.75 -11.04 7.16
CA SER A 134 -3.93 -12.33 6.48
C SER A 134 -2.69 -13.24 6.48
N GLY A 135 -1.49 -12.70 6.67
CA GLY A 135 -0.24 -13.48 6.85
C GLY A 135 -0.17 -14.21 8.20
N LYS A 136 -0.91 -13.75 9.21
CA LYS A 136 -1.02 -14.33 10.56
C LYS A 136 0.33 -14.62 11.22
N ASN A 137 1.37 -13.90 10.82
CA ASN A 137 2.75 -14.12 11.25
C ASN A 137 3.23 -15.59 11.10
N THR A 138 2.63 -16.36 10.18
CA THR A 138 2.93 -17.78 9.96
C THR A 138 3.16 -18.15 8.50
N ALA A 139 2.74 -17.34 7.54
CA ALA A 139 2.97 -17.58 6.13
C ALA A 139 4.48 -17.67 5.83
N HIS A 140 4.90 -18.57 4.95
CA HIS A 140 6.29 -18.61 4.47
C HIS A 140 6.57 -17.44 3.54
N CYS A 141 5.60 -17.10 2.69
CA CYS A 141 5.68 -15.95 1.81
C CYS A 141 4.30 -15.29 1.68
N LEU A 142 4.26 -13.97 1.83
CA LEU A 142 3.10 -13.13 1.56
C LEU A 142 3.44 -12.12 0.49
N VAL A 143 2.57 -11.98 -0.51
CA VAL A 143 2.58 -10.91 -1.50
C VAL A 143 1.38 -9.99 -1.24
N LEU A 144 1.61 -8.69 -1.11
CA LEU A 144 0.54 -7.69 -1.04
C LEU A 144 0.51 -6.86 -2.32
N PHE A 145 -0.69 -6.65 -2.85
CA PHE A 145 -1.00 -5.59 -3.81
C PHE A 145 -1.88 -4.55 -3.13
N THR A 146 -1.51 -3.27 -3.18
CA THR A 146 -2.33 -2.15 -2.69
C THR A 146 -2.90 -1.38 -3.87
N LEU A 147 -4.23 -1.41 -4.02
CA LEU A 147 -4.94 -0.79 -5.14
C LEU A 147 -5.49 0.58 -4.73
N GLY A 148 -5.01 1.63 -5.38
CA GLY A 148 -5.37 3.02 -5.06
C GLY A 148 -5.20 3.97 -6.24
N THR A 149 -4.60 5.13 -6.01
CA THR A 149 -4.19 6.08 -7.06
C THR A 149 -3.19 5.44 -8.02
N GLY A 150 -2.27 4.62 -7.49
CA GLY A 150 -1.42 3.69 -8.21
C GLY A 150 -1.61 2.28 -7.67
N ILE A 151 -0.68 1.38 -8.02
CA ILE A 151 -0.62 0.01 -7.50
C ILE A 151 0.72 -0.18 -6.80
N GLY A 152 0.70 -0.14 -5.48
CA GLY A 152 1.86 -0.50 -4.67
C GLY A 152 1.91 -2.01 -4.36
N SER A 153 3.05 -2.48 -3.88
CA SER A 153 3.22 -3.87 -3.52
C SER A 153 4.32 -4.07 -2.48
N GLY A 154 4.33 -5.25 -1.88
CA GLY A 154 5.41 -5.71 -1.02
C GLY A 154 5.39 -7.22 -0.93
N VAL A 155 6.55 -7.80 -0.71
CA VAL A 155 6.72 -9.25 -0.56
C VAL A 155 7.51 -9.53 0.70
N ILE A 156 6.89 -10.23 1.63
CA ILE A 156 7.49 -10.65 2.89
C ILE A 156 7.75 -12.15 2.84
N MET A 157 8.96 -12.55 3.17
CA MET A 157 9.36 -13.97 3.19
C MET A 157 10.05 -14.30 4.51
N ARG A 158 9.72 -15.45 5.08
CA ARG A 158 10.44 -16.02 6.23
C ARG A 158 11.73 -16.71 5.76
N PRO A 159 12.83 -16.60 6.51
CA PRO A 159 14.07 -17.31 6.17
C PRO A 159 13.88 -18.82 6.06
N GLU A 160 12.98 -19.40 6.86
CA GLU A 160 12.69 -20.83 6.84
C GLU A 160 12.15 -21.34 5.51
N ALA A 161 11.46 -20.46 4.75
CA ALA A 161 10.98 -20.80 3.41
C ALA A 161 12.13 -21.15 2.44
N VAL A 162 13.32 -20.57 2.68
CA VAL A 162 14.51 -20.76 1.82
C VAL A 162 15.48 -21.77 2.43
N PHE A 163 15.70 -21.70 3.74
CA PHE A 163 16.77 -22.42 4.44
C PHE A 163 16.26 -23.53 5.38
N GLY A 164 15.00 -23.83 5.34
CA GLY A 164 14.37 -24.84 6.20
C GLY A 164 14.25 -24.38 7.65
N LYS A 165 15.19 -24.75 8.51
CA LYS A 165 15.18 -24.40 9.95
C LYS A 165 15.94 -23.11 10.27
N ALA A 166 16.35 -22.33 9.28
CA ALA A 166 17.04 -21.07 9.53
C ALA A 166 16.15 -20.11 10.33
N GLN A 167 16.72 -19.54 11.37
CA GLN A 167 16.09 -18.48 12.15
C GLN A 167 16.68 -17.14 11.73
N GLY A 168 15.87 -16.11 11.74
CA GLY A 168 16.30 -14.76 11.40
C GLY A 168 15.12 -13.81 11.23
N PRO A 169 15.39 -12.53 11.01
CA PRO A 169 14.35 -11.54 10.77
C PRO A 169 13.58 -11.84 9.49
N LEU A 170 12.36 -11.33 9.40
CA LEU A 170 11.57 -11.36 8.19
C LEU A 170 12.32 -10.64 7.06
N MET A 171 12.30 -11.24 5.87
CA MET A 171 12.90 -10.65 4.69
C MET A 171 11.86 -9.85 3.91
N LEU A 172 12.03 -8.54 3.82
CA LEU A 172 11.35 -7.69 2.87
C LEU A 172 12.12 -7.76 1.54
N LEU A 173 11.54 -8.40 0.54
CA LEU A 173 12.18 -8.50 -0.78
C LEU A 173 12.26 -7.13 -1.44
N GLY A 174 13.36 -6.87 -2.15
CA GLY A 174 13.65 -5.56 -2.72
C GLY A 174 14.29 -4.57 -1.73
N GLY A 175 14.25 -4.88 -0.44
CA GLY A 175 14.88 -4.07 0.61
C GLY A 175 14.40 -2.63 0.67
N ASN A 176 15.19 -1.76 1.31
CA ASN A 176 14.83 -0.36 1.53
C ASN A 176 14.90 0.53 0.28
N LYS A 177 15.23 -0.02 -0.88
CA LYS A 177 15.29 0.77 -2.13
C LYS A 177 13.94 0.94 -2.82
N GLY A 178 12.83 0.56 -2.16
CA GLY A 178 11.52 0.54 -2.80
C GLY A 178 11.44 -0.50 -3.91
N GLY A 179 11.98 -1.69 -3.69
CA GLY A 179 11.97 -2.78 -4.65
C GLY A 179 10.66 -3.55 -4.66
N VAL A 180 10.56 -4.52 -5.59
CA VAL A 180 9.36 -5.34 -5.82
C VAL A 180 8.14 -4.48 -6.21
N GLU A 181 8.35 -3.62 -7.21
CA GLU A 181 7.33 -2.77 -7.82
C GLU A 181 6.42 -3.59 -8.76
N LEU A 182 5.58 -4.47 -8.18
CA LEU A 182 4.70 -5.35 -8.97
C LEU A 182 3.61 -4.57 -9.73
N GLY A 183 3.27 -3.35 -9.30
CA GLY A 183 2.39 -2.44 -10.03
C GLY A 183 2.93 -2.06 -11.41
N HIS A 184 4.25 -2.08 -11.58
CA HIS A 184 4.93 -1.83 -12.85
C HIS A 184 5.26 -3.09 -13.64
N MET A 185 4.80 -4.26 -13.19
CA MET A 185 4.91 -5.51 -13.96
C MET A 185 4.15 -5.39 -15.28
N ILE A 186 4.83 -5.65 -16.39
CA ILE A 186 4.21 -5.68 -17.71
C ILE A 186 3.31 -6.91 -17.84
N ILE A 187 2.03 -6.70 -18.02
CA ILE A 187 1.02 -7.74 -18.21
C ILE A 187 0.54 -7.83 -19.67
N GLU A 188 0.82 -6.79 -20.45
CA GLU A 188 0.47 -6.71 -21.87
C GLU A 188 1.57 -5.97 -22.64
N ALA A 189 2.37 -6.70 -23.40
CA ALA A 189 3.46 -6.10 -24.17
C ALA A 189 2.95 -5.06 -25.19
N GLY A 190 3.47 -3.83 -25.11
CA GLY A 190 3.02 -2.73 -25.97
C GLY A 190 1.61 -2.20 -25.65
N GLY A 191 1.09 -2.51 -24.46
CA GLY A 191 -0.23 -2.09 -24.02
C GLY A 191 -0.33 -0.61 -23.63
N LEU A 192 -1.19 -0.28 -22.67
CA LEU A 192 -1.46 1.11 -22.26
C LEU A 192 -0.21 1.77 -21.65
N ASP A 193 -0.08 3.07 -21.88
CA ASP A 193 0.93 3.90 -21.25
C ASP A 193 0.74 3.94 -19.72
N CYS A 194 1.85 3.80 -19.00
CA CYS A 194 1.90 3.88 -17.56
C CYS A 194 2.62 5.17 -17.14
N ASN A 195 2.16 5.81 -16.08
CA ASN A 195 2.74 7.06 -15.58
C ASN A 195 4.24 6.97 -15.22
N ALA A 196 4.80 5.75 -15.13
CA ALA A 196 6.23 5.51 -14.93
C ALA A 196 7.06 5.49 -16.23
N GLY A 197 6.48 5.84 -17.37
CA GLY A 197 7.16 5.85 -18.68
C GLY A 197 7.34 4.48 -19.33
N THR A 198 6.59 3.47 -18.86
CA THR A 198 6.54 2.12 -19.45
C THR A 198 5.16 1.84 -20.04
N TYR A 199 5.05 0.81 -20.89
CA TYR A 199 3.80 0.42 -21.53
C TYR A 199 3.36 -0.97 -21.07
N GLY A 200 2.06 -1.11 -20.78
CA GLY A 200 1.45 -2.40 -20.47
C GLY A 200 1.59 -2.88 -19.02
N ALA A 201 2.03 -2.01 -18.10
CA ALA A 201 2.07 -2.31 -16.69
C ALA A 201 0.66 -2.48 -16.10
N ILE A 202 0.50 -3.37 -15.09
CA ILE A 202 -0.80 -3.61 -14.44
C ILE A 202 -1.42 -2.30 -13.92
N GLU A 203 -0.62 -1.37 -13.43
CA GLU A 203 -1.09 -0.08 -12.94
C GLU A 203 -1.89 0.68 -14.00
N ALA A 204 -1.47 0.68 -15.25
CA ALA A 204 -2.20 1.33 -16.35
C ALA A 204 -3.63 0.79 -16.54
N TYR A 205 -3.94 -0.42 -16.06
CA TYR A 205 -5.24 -1.09 -16.23
C TYR A 205 -6.11 -1.06 -14.99
N ALA A 206 -5.52 -1.07 -13.79
CA ALA A 206 -6.25 -1.33 -12.55
C ALA A 206 -6.09 -0.24 -11.48
N GLN A 207 -5.41 0.88 -11.77
CA GLN A 207 -5.41 2.05 -10.90
C GLN A 207 -6.73 2.83 -10.98
N ARG A 208 -7.00 3.67 -9.96
CA ARG A 208 -8.22 4.46 -9.81
C ARG A 208 -8.66 5.15 -11.10
N ASP A 209 -7.77 5.92 -11.72
CA ASP A 209 -8.11 6.78 -12.85
C ASP A 209 -8.41 5.95 -14.10
N SER A 210 -7.76 4.81 -14.27
CA SER A 210 -8.02 3.86 -15.37
C SER A 210 -9.39 3.20 -15.23
N ILE A 211 -9.80 2.86 -14.01
CA ILE A 211 -11.12 2.31 -13.69
C ILE A 211 -12.21 3.33 -14.01
N VAL A 212 -12.06 4.56 -13.50
CA VAL A 212 -12.99 5.67 -13.73
C VAL A 212 -13.10 5.98 -15.22
N LYS A 213 -11.97 6.11 -15.93
CA LYS A 213 -11.92 6.36 -17.37
C LYS A 213 -12.64 5.28 -18.17
N ARG A 214 -12.49 4.02 -17.79
CA ARG A 214 -13.18 2.88 -18.44
C ARG A 214 -14.69 2.98 -18.31
N ALA A 215 -15.22 3.26 -17.12
CA ALA A 215 -16.63 3.46 -16.87
C ALA A 215 -17.17 4.68 -17.63
N THR A 216 -16.53 5.84 -17.47
CA THR A 216 -16.93 7.11 -18.08
C THR A 216 -16.95 7.03 -19.61
N HIS A 217 -15.93 6.44 -20.22
CA HIS A 217 -15.86 6.30 -21.67
C HIS A 217 -17.00 5.46 -22.25
N ARG A 218 -17.43 4.40 -21.57
CA ARG A 218 -18.57 3.58 -21.98
C ARG A 218 -19.90 4.30 -21.84
N LEU A 219 -20.04 5.09 -20.76
CA LEU A 219 -21.21 5.95 -20.57
C LEU A 219 -21.29 7.03 -21.66
N MET A 220 -20.17 7.67 -22.01
CA MET A 220 -20.12 8.66 -23.11
C MET A 220 -20.52 8.05 -24.46
N ARG A 221 -20.26 6.76 -24.69
CA ARG A 221 -20.67 6.01 -25.88
C ARG A 221 -22.11 5.51 -25.84
N GLY A 222 -22.89 5.92 -24.86
CA GLY A 222 -24.32 5.62 -24.78
C GLY A 222 -24.67 4.30 -24.11
N ARG A 223 -23.70 3.64 -23.40
CA ARG A 223 -24.06 2.49 -22.56
C ARG A 223 -25.00 2.97 -21.44
N GLU A 224 -26.10 2.28 -21.26
CA GLU A 224 -27.01 2.53 -20.15
C GLU A 224 -26.40 2.04 -18.83
N SER A 225 -26.60 2.81 -17.77
CA SER A 225 -26.17 2.48 -16.43
C SER A 225 -26.76 3.47 -15.41
N MET A 226 -27.13 2.98 -14.25
CA MET A 226 -27.58 3.80 -13.13
C MET A 226 -26.52 4.76 -12.61
N MET A 227 -25.25 4.54 -12.89
CA MET A 227 -24.16 5.47 -12.55
C MET A 227 -24.42 6.87 -13.07
N ARG A 228 -25.06 7.02 -14.25
CA ARG A 228 -25.41 8.34 -14.80
C ARG A 228 -26.36 9.12 -13.91
N ASP A 229 -27.38 8.43 -13.39
CA ASP A 229 -28.38 9.05 -12.50
C ASP A 229 -27.78 9.33 -11.12
N MET A 230 -26.93 8.42 -10.61
CA MET A 230 -26.21 8.60 -9.33
C MET A 230 -25.36 9.87 -9.32
N VAL A 231 -24.75 10.23 -10.46
CA VAL A 231 -23.96 11.47 -10.62
C VAL A 231 -24.73 12.62 -11.26
N LYS A 232 -26.07 12.51 -11.40
CA LYS A 232 -26.95 13.53 -12.00
C LYS A 232 -26.47 14.02 -13.37
N GLY A 233 -25.87 13.12 -14.16
CA GLY A 233 -25.33 13.38 -15.48
C GLY A 233 -23.91 13.94 -15.52
N ASP A 234 -23.33 14.36 -14.40
CA ASP A 234 -21.93 14.83 -14.32
C ASP A 234 -20.97 13.64 -14.22
N LEU A 235 -20.58 13.11 -15.38
CA LEU A 235 -19.68 11.96 -15.47
C LEU A 235 -18.28 12.23 -14.91
N GLY A 236 -17.90 13.50 -14.72
CA GLY A 236 -16.61 13.87 -14.10
C GLY A 236 -16.54 13.55 -12.61
N THR A 237 -17.69 13.30 -11.97
CA THR A 237 -17.77 12.96 -10.54
C THR A 237 -17.83 11.45 -10.26
N ILE A 238 -17.71 10.61 -11.28
CA ILE A 238 -17.66 9.16 -11.11
C ILE A 238 -16.39 8.77 -10.34
N THR A 239 -16.57 7.88 -9.36
CA THR A 239 -15.49 7.35 -8.52
C THR A 239 -15.59 5.82 -8.45
N PRO A 240 -14.53 5.11 -8.04
CA PRO A 240 -14.62 3.66 -7.79
C PRO A 240 -15.72 3.29 -6.80
N LEU A 241 -16.00 4.14 -5.82
CA LEU A 241 -17.08 3.93 -4.86
C LEU A 241 -18.44 3.92 -5.55
N ILE A 242 -18.71 4.88 -6.44
CA ILE A 242 -19.96 4.95 -7.21
C ILE A 242 -20.10 3.71 -8.11
N ILE A 243 -19.00 3.29 -8.76
CA ILE A 243 -18.99 2.07 -9.57
C ILE A 243 -19.32 0.83 -8.70
N SER A 244 -18.76 0.72 -7.49
CA SER A 244 -19.03 -0.38 -6.57
C SER A 244 -20.48 -0.36 -6.07
N GLN A 245 -21.04 0.82 -5.76
CA GLN A 245 -22.43 0.97 -5.35
C GLN A 245 -23.38 0.56 -6.48
N ALA A 246 -23.12 0.98 -7.71
CA ALA A 246 -23.88 0.58 -8.88
C ALA A 246 -23.80 -0.94 -9.12
N ALA A 247 -22.61 -1.53 -9.05
CA ALA A 247 -22.42 -2.98 -9.18
C ALA A 247 -23.20 -3.75 -8.12
N SER A 248 -23.20 -3.28 -6.87
CA SER A 248 -23.96 -3.87 -5.77
C SER A 248 -25.48 -3.78 -5.97
N ALA A 249 -25.93 -2.77 -6.73
CA ALA A 249 -27.34 -2.61 -7.14
C ALA A 249 -27.69 -3.40 -8.41
N GLY A 250 -26.75 -4.17 -8.98
CA GLY A 250 -26.96 -5.01 -10.15
C GLY A 250 -26.73 -4.34 -11.49
N ASP A 251 -26.06 -3.19 -11.52
CA ASP A 251 -25.72 -2.48 -12.77
C ASP A 251 -24.72 -3.28 -13.60
N GLU A 252 -25.15 -3.70 -14.80
CA GLU A 252 -24.35 -4.57 -15.68
C GLU A 252 -23.03 -3.91 -16.12
N LEU A 253 -23.05 -2.59 -16.42
CA LEU A 253 -21.85 -1.88 -16.84
C LEU A 253 -20.83 -1.78 -15.70
N ALA A 254 -21.28 -1.49 -14.49
CA ALA A 254 -20.41 -1.43 -13.32
C ALA A 254 -19.79 -2.79 -12.99
N ILE A 255 -20.57 -3.87 -13.08
CA ILE A 255 -20.08 -5.25 -12.92
C ILE A 255 -19.05 -5.59 -14.00
N GLU A 256 -19.31 -5.24 -15.27
CA GLU A 256 -18.37 -5.44 -16.38
C GLU A 256 -17.05 -4.70 -16.16
N VAL A 257 -17.10 -3.46 -15.68
CA VAL A 257 -15.89 -2.67 -15.36
C VAL A 257 -15.04 -3.39 -14.29
N TRP A 258 -15.65 -3.84 -13.20
CA TRP A 258 -14.94 -4.55 -12.14
C TRP A 258 -14.41 -5.91 -12.60
N TYR A 259 -15.17 -6.63 -13.39
CA TYR A 259 -14.73 -7.90 -13.97
C TYR A 259 -13.45 -7.75 -14.77
N GLU A 260 -13.35 -6.75 -15.64
CA GLU A 260 -12.14 -6.51 -16.44
C GLU A 260 -10.94 -6.12 -15.58
N VAL A 261 -11.15 -5.25 -14.58
CA VAL A 261 -10.09 -4.91 -13.62
C VAL A 261 -9.58 -6.16 -12.91
N GLY A 262 -10.50 -7.04 -12.49
CA GLY A 262 -10.16 -8.30 -11.87
C GLY A 262 -9.40 -9.25 -12.79
N VAL A 263 -9.72 -9.27 -14.09
CA VAL A 263 -8.96 -10.07 -15.08
C VAL A 263 -7.51 -9.58 -15.15
N TYR A 264 -7.27 -8.28 -15.29
CA TYR A 264 -5.90 -7.73 -15.32
C TYR A 264 -5.15 -8.00 -14.02
N LEU A 265 -5.80 -7.76 -12.88
CA LEU A 265 -5.23 -8.08 -11.57
C LEU A 265 -4.87 -9.56 -11.45
N GLY A 266 -5.72 -10.45 -11.97
CA GLY A 266 -5.48 -11.89 -11.98
C GLY A 266 -4.25 -12.31 -12.78
N VAL A 267 -3.93 -11.61 -13.87
CA VAL A 267 -2.67 -11.84 -14.62
C VAL A 267 -1.48 -11.50 -13.72
N ALA A 268 -1.50 -10.33 -13.07
CA ALA A 268 -0.42 -9.91 -12.18
C ALA A 268 -0.26 -10.85 -10.98
N ILE A 269 -1.37 -11.28 -10.36
CA ILE A 269 -1.36 -12.26 -9.26
C ILE A 269 -0.80 -13.60 -9.71
N GLY A 270 -1.21 -14.11 -10.88
CA GLY A 270 -0.70 -15.37 -11.43
C GLY A 270 0.81 -15.32 -11.68
N ASN A 271 1.30 -14.20 -12.21
CA ASN A 271 2.74 -13.96 -12.37
C ASN A 271 3.47 -13.92 -11.02
N ALA A 272 2.92 -13.23 -10.03
CA ALA A 272 3.50 -13.18 -8.67
C ALA A 272 3.54 -14.57 -8.03
N ILE A 273 2.52 -15.41 -8.23
CA ILE A 273 2.51 -16.81 -7.77
C ILE A 273 3.64 -17.60 -8.43
N ASN A 274 3.86 -17.43 -9.73
CA ASN A 274 4.93 -18.11 -10.45
C ASN A 274 6.34 -17.68 -10.02
N ILE A 275 6.50 -16.43 -9.57
CA ILE A 275 7.79 -15.84 -9.19
C ILE A 275 8.15 -16.15 -7.73
N PHE A 276 7.19 -16.02 -6.81
CA PHE A 276 7.44 -16.03 -5.37
C PHE A 276 6.91 -17.27 -4.67
N ALA A 277 6.03 -18.06 -5.32
CA ALA A 277 5.31 -19.20 -4.72
C ALA A 277 4.71 -18.86 -3.33
N PRO A 278 3.91 -17.81 -3.19
CA PRO A 278 3.42 -17.35 -1.90
C PRO A 278 2.33 -18.27 -1.34
N ASP A 279 2.25 -18.37 -0.01
CA ASP A 279 1.09 -18.97 0.67
C ASP A 279 -0.12 -18.04 0.62
N VAL A 280 0.14 -16.72 0.64
CA VAL A 280 -0.89 -15.68 0.67
C VAL A 280 -0.57 -14.60 -0.35
N VAL A 281 -1.56 -14.29 -1.19
CA VAL A 281 -1.60 -13.06 -1.98
C VAL A 281 -2.75 -12.21 -1.43
N ALA A 282 -2.41 -11.12 -0.74
CA ALA A 282 -3.37 -10.19 -0.19
C ALA A 282 -3.61 -9.03 -1.16
N VAL A 283 -4.85 -8.59 -1.30
CA VAL A 283 -5.25 -7.44 -2.12
C VAL A 283 -5.86 -6.39 -1.21
N GLY A 284 -5.16 -5.28 -1.04
CA GLY A 284 -5.54 -4.19 -0.17
C GLY A 284 -5.78 -2.87 -0.92
N GLY A 285 -5.90 -1.78 -0.16
CA GLY A 285 -6.21 -0.46 -0.68
C GLY A 285 -7.71 -0.21 -0.86
N GLN A 286 -8.08 1.05 -1.15
CA GLN A 286 -9.50 1.43 -1.20
C GLN A 286 -10.28 0.76 -2.35
N ILE A 287 -9.60 0.41 -3.45
CA ILE A 287 -10.22 -0.26 -4.60
C ILE A 287 -10.55 -1.72 -4.27
N ALA A 288 -9.77 -2.38 -3.42
CA ALA A 288 -10.03 -3.75 -2.98
C ALA A 288 -11.41 -3.91 -2.31
N LYS A 289 -11.96 -2.83 -1.74
CA LYS A 289 -13.32 -2.79 -1.18
C LYS A 289 -14.44 -3.09 -2.19
N ALA A 290 -14.14 -3.19 -3.48
CA ALA A 290 -15.05 -3.76 -4.47
C ALA A 290 -15.32 -5.26 -4.21
N GLY A 291 -14.52 -5.92 -3.35
CA GLY A 291 -14.75 -7.29 -2.88
C GLY A 291 -14.74 -8.30 -4.01
N ASP A 292 -15.71 -9.20 -4.01
CA ASP A 292 -15.77 -10.29 -4.99
C ASP A 292 -16.01 -9.81 -6.43
N PHE A 293 -16.48 -8.59 -6.67
CA PHE A 293 -16.57 -8.05 -8.04
C PHE A 293 -15.20 -7.99 -8.73
N ILE A 294 -14.11 -7.77 -7.98
CA ILE A 294 -12.75 -7.76 -8.49
C ILE A 294 -12.01 -9.07 -8.14
N LEU A 295 -12.21 -9.63 -6.96
CA LEU A 295 -11.45 -10.78 -6.47
C LEU A 295 -11.82 -12.09 -7.17
N GLU A 296 -13.09 -12.35 -7.46
CA GLU A 296 -13.50 -13.58 -8.15
C GLU A 296 -12.94 -13.69 -9.57
N PRO A 297 -13.07 -12.66 -10.45
CA PRO A 297 -12.41 -12.72 -11.75
C PRO A 297 -10.87 -12.76 -11.63
N ALA A 298 -10.28 -12.11 -10.61
CA ALA A 298 -8.85 -12.19 -10.37
C ALA A 298 -8.40 -13.62 -10.00
N ARG A 299 -9.11 -14.29 -9.10
CA ARG A 299 -8.84 -15.69 -8.73
C ARG A 299 -8.96 -16.63 -9.93
N LYS A 300 -10.02 -16.45 -10.73
CA LYS A 300 -10.25 -17.26 -11.95
C LYS A 300 -9.14 -17.07 -12.98
N THR A 301 -8.70 -15.83 -13.19
CA THR A 301 -7.63 -15.54 -14.14
C THR A 301 -6.28 -16.01 -13.62
N ALA A 302 -5.96 -15.77 -12.36
CA ALA A 302 -4.71 -16.22 -11.74
C ALA A 302 -4.53 -17.75 -11.83
N ARG A 303 -5.63 -18.52 -11.68
CA ARG A 303 -5.62 -19.98 -11.87
C ARG A 303 -5.16 -20.40 -13.26
N ASN A 304 -5.50 -19.61 -14.29
CA ASN A 304 -5.13 -19.92 -15.68
C ASN A 304 -3.71 -19.44 -16.03
N VAL A 305 -3.18 -18.48 -15.29
CA VAL A 305 -1.85 -17.88 -15.53
C VAL A 305 -0.76 -18.61 -14.72
N ALA A 306 -1.07 -18.94 -13.46
CA ALA A 306 -0.12 -19.60 -12.59
C ALA A 306 0.08 -21.08 -12.92
N ILE A 307 1.26 -21.60 -12.62
CA ILE A 307 1.54 -23.04 -12.66
C ILE A 307 0.61 -23.73 -11.66
N PRO A 308 -0.18 -24.75 -12.08
CA PRO A 308 -1.21 -25.36 -11.23
C PRO A 308 -0.72 -25.85 -9.87
N ALA A 309 0.51 -26.37 -9.81
CA ALA A 309 1.12 -26.84 -8.55
C ALA A 309 1.35 -25.68 -7.55
N LEU A 310 1.76 -24.51 -8.03
CA LEU A 310 1.98 -23.33 -7.19
C LEU A 310 0.65 -22.65 -6.82
N PHE A 311 -0.30 -22.59 -7.76
CA PHE A 311 -1.61 -22.01 -7.51
C PHE A 311 -2.39 -22.75 -6.42
N LYS A 312 -2.24 -24.07 -6.35
CA LYS A 312 -2.96 -24.93 -5.39
C LYS A 312 -2.74 -24.51 -3.94
N ASP A 313 -1.55 -24.05 -3.61
CA ASP A 313 -1.13 -23.73 -2.25
C ASP A 313 -1.31 -22.23 -1.92
N ALA A 314 -1.50 -21.38 -2.95
CA ALA A 314 -1.67 -19.95 -2.79
C ALA A 314 -3.12 -19.57 -2.45
N LYS A 315 -3.32 -18.75 -1.39
CA LYS A 315 -4.60 -18.16 -1.03
C LYS A 315 -4.67 -16.72 -1.51
N ILE A 316 -5.66 -16.36 -2.31
CA ILE A 316 -5.89 -15.00 -2.78
C ILE A 316 -7.02 -14.39 -1.92
N LEU A 317 -6.69 -13.40 -1.11
CA LEU A 317 -7.58 -12.84 -0.07
C LEU A 317 -7.67 -11.33 -0.19
N GLU A 318 -8.75 -10.74 0.32
CA GLU A 318 -8.76 -9.32 0.67
C GLU A 318 -7.88 -9.10 1.90
N ALA A 319 -7.09 -8.01 1.90
CA ALA A 319 -6.24 -7.65 3.04
C ALA A 319 -7.09 -7.27 4.24
N GLU A 320 -6.69 -7.70 5.44
CA GLU A 320 -7.41 -7.43 6.69
C GLU A 320 -7.14 -6.01 7.22
N GLN A 321 -5.94 -5.45 6.96
CA GLN A 321 -5.46 -4.19 7.56
C GLN A 321 -5.60 -2.96 6.65
N ILE A 322 -6.66 -2.88 5.83
CA ILE A 322 -6.81 -1.83 4.80
C ILE A 322 -6.83 -0.41 5.40
N ALA A 323 -7.48 -0.21 6.54
CA ALA A 323 -7.68 1.13 7.11
C ALA A 323 -6.40 1.75 7.71
N ASP A 324 -5.58 0.92 8.34
CA ASP A 324 -4.40 1.34 9.12
C ASP A 324 -3.10 0.73 8.58
N ALA A 325 -3.12 0.24 7.34
CA ALA A 325 -2.03 -0.53 6.74
C ALA A 325 -0.66 0.15 6.89
N GLY A 326 -0.56 1.46 6.63
CA GLY A 326 0.69 2.20 6.76
C GLY A 326 1.18 2.29 8.21
N MET A 327 0.29 2.66 9.16
CA MET A 327 0.67 2.73 10.58
C MET A 327 1.03 1.36 11.15
N LEU A 328 0.23 0.33 10.88
CA LEU A 328 0.52 -1.04 11.32
C LEU A 328 1.78 -1.60 10.65
N GLY A 329 2.04 -1.23 9.41
CA GLY A 329 3.27 -1.55 8.71
C GLY A 329 4.50 -0.92 9.38
N GLY A 330 4.42 0.36 9.71
CA GLY A 330 5.44 1.04 10.49
C GLY A 330 5.64 0.37 11.86
N ALA A 331 4.57 0.11 12.60
CA ALA A 331 4.65 -0.58 13.88
C ALA A 331 5.29 -1.97 13.75
N ALA A 332 4.92 -2.74 12.74
CA ALA A 332 5.51 -4.05 12.48
C ALA A 332 7.04 -3.98 12.25
N MET A 333 7.48 -2.99 11.46
CA MET A 333 8.91 -2.74 11.22
C MET A 333 9.65 -2.35 12.52
N ALA A 334 9.07 -1.45 13.33
CA ALA A 334 9.65 -1.02 14.59
C ALA A 334 9.80 -2.19 15.57
N ILE A 335 8.79 -3.06 15.66
CA ILE A 335 8.84 -4.28 16.49
C ILE A 335 9.96 -5.21 16.01
N GLU A 336 10.05 -5.48 14.69
CA GLU A 336 11.05 -6.38 14.14
C GLU A 336 12.48 -5.87 14.33
N ALA A 337 12.69 -4.57 14.23
CA ALA A 337 13.99 -3.95 14.42
C ALA A 337 14.50 -4.00 15.89
N HIS A 338 13.60 -4.26 16.86
CA HIS A 338 13.91 -4.30 18.29
C HIS A 338 13.72 -5.69 18.92
N SER A 339 13.35 -6.70 18.12
CA SER A 339 13.29 -8.11 18.49
C SER A 339 14.67 -8.77 18.34
#